data_7907d2e282d057189973f925c82335db
#
_entry.id   7907d2e282d057189973f925c82335db
#
_cell.length_a   1.000
_cell.length_b   1.000
_cell.length_c   1.000
_cell.angle_alpha   90.00
_cell.angle_beta   90.00
_cell.angle_gamma   90.00
#
_symmetry.space_group_name_H-M   'P 1'
#
loop_
_entity.id
_entity.type
_entity.pdbx_description
1 polymer ?
#
loop_
_entity_poly.entity_id
_entity_poly.type
_entity_poly.pdbx_seq_one_letter_code
_entity_poly.pdbx_strand_id
1 'polypeptide(L)'
;MSKNRPPSQRQLKAGERIRRALAEILAKENIRDADLQGVSVTISEVRASPDLKHALVFAAPLGDQHDIDKVIAALTRCASFLRGRLGKEMEMKSTPRLKFVADRSFDTAEDMARLLDQPKVKQDLG
;
A
#
# COMPACT_ATOMS: atom_id res chain seq x y z
N MET A 1 10.70 -24.92 -10.07
CA MET A 1 10.31 -23.99 -9.07
C MET A 1 9.40 -22.96 -9.59
N SER A 2 8.28 -22.90 -9.04
CA SER A 2 7.24 -22.05 -9.56
C SER A 2 7.23 -20.70 -8.87
N LYS A 3 7.58 -19.65 -9.61
CA LYS A 3 7.41 -18.29 -9.13
C LYS A 3 5.95 -17.92 -9.06
N ASN A 4 5.11 -18.70 -9.74
CA ASN A 4 3.68 -18.42 -9.85
C ASN A 4 2.85 -19.24 -8.87
N ARG A 5 3.48 -19.90 -7.93
CA ARG A 5 2.76 -20.65 -6.92
C ARG A 5 1.86 -19.69 -6.15
N PRO A 6 0.56 -20.00 -6.03
CA PRO A 6 -0.34 -19.13 -5.27
C PRO A 6 0.08 -19.08 -3.79
N PRO A 7 -0.18 -17.97 -3.10
CA PRO A 7 0.14 -17.86 -1.69
C PRO A 7 -0.65 -18.88 -0.87
N SER A 8 -0.04 -19.34 0.21
CA SER A 8 -0.70 -20.26 1.13
C SER A 8 -1.74 -19.51 1.98
N GLN A 9 -2.60 -20.26 2.65
CA GLN A 9 -3.55 -19.67 3.60
C GLN A 9 -2.82 -18.88 4.69
N ARG A 10 -1.68 -19.40 5.13
CA ARG A 10 -0.87 -18.72 6.13
C ARG A 10 -0.40 -17.37 5.63
N GLN A 11 0.06 -17.30 4.38
CA GLN A 11 0.49 -16.05 3.76
C GLN A 11 -0.68 -15.07 3.61
N LEU A 12 -1.82 -15.55 3.18
CA LEU A 12 -3.00 -14.71 2.99
C LEU A 12 -3.50 -14.13 4.31
N LYS A 13 -3.55 -14.95 5.35
CA LYS A 13 -3.99 -14.49 6.66
C LYS A 13 -3.01 -13.48 7.25
N ALA A 14 -1.71 -13.75 7.12
CA ALA A 14 -0.69 -12.84 7.62
C ALA A 14 -0.78 -11.50 6.88
N GLY A 15 -0.91 -11.54 5.55
CA GLY A 15 -1.02 -10.33 4.75
C GLY A 15 -2.21 -9.48 5.16
N GLU A 16 -3.36 -10.10 5.37
CA GLU A 16 -4.57 -9.37 5.76
C GLU A 16 -4.44 -8.77 7.15
N ARG A 17 -3.86 -9.50 8.10
CA ARG A 17 -3.62 -8.96 9.44
C ARG A 17 -2.66 -7.77 9.42
N ILE A 18 -1.60 -7.88 8.64
CA ILE A 18 -0.63 -6.80 8.50
C ILE A 18 -1.30 -5.59 7.85
N ARG A 19 -2.11 -5.81 6.82
CA ARG A 19 -2.82 -4.72 6.15
C ARG A 19 -3.67 -3.92 7.12
N ARG A 20 -4.47 -4.62 7.92
CA ARG A 20 -5.36 -3.97 8.90
C ARG A 20 -4.57 -3.22 9.95
N ALA A 21 -3.52 -3.84 10.46
CA ALA A 21 -2.70 -3.21 11.51
C ALA A 21 -2.00 -1.96 10.99
N LEU A 22 -1.44 -2.02 9.77
CA LEU A 22 -0.77 -0.86 9.17
C LEU A 22 -1.77 0.27 8.90
N ALA A 23 -2.97 -0.07 8.42
CA ALA A 23 -3.99 0.93 8.17
C ALA A 23 -4.35 1.67 9.47
N GLU A 24 -4.47 0.94 10.58
CA GLU A 24 -4.73 1.54 11.87
C GLU A 24 -3.59 2.42 12.35
N ILE A 25 -2.36 1.93 12.21
CA ILE A 25 -1.17 2.69 12.61
C ILE A 25 -1.10 4.01 11.84
N LEU A 26 -1.29 3.95 10.53
CA LEU A 26 -1.23 5.14 9.69
C LEU A 26 -2.37 6.12 9.99
N ALA A 27 -3.51 5.62 10.44
CA ALA A 27 -4.64 6.48 10.80
C ALA A 27 -4.46 7.15 12.15
N LYS A 28 -3.81 6.47 13.10
CA LYS A 28 -3.69 6.95 14.48
C LYS A 28 -2.38 7.67 14.77
N GLU A 29 -1.28 7.22 14.17
CA GLU A 29 0.03 7.79 14.48
C GLU A 29 0.28 9.06 13.70
N ASN A 30 0.86 10.03 14.38
CA ASN A 30 1.30 11.26 13.73
C ASN A 30 2.74 11.05 13.28
N ILE A 31 2.90 10.60 12.05
CA ILE A 31 4.21 10.31 11.51
C ILE A 31 4.86 11.61 11.04
N ARG A 32 6.07 11.86 11.55
CA ARG A 32 6.79 13.10 11.26
C ARG A 32 7.57 12.99 9.97
N ASP A 33 6.85 13.12 8.87
CA ASP A 33 7.45 13.19 7.54
C ASP A 33 6.63 14.20 6.74
N ALA A 34 7.31 15.18 6.16
CA ALA A 34 6.64 16.26 5.45
C ALA A 34 5.74 15.77 4.33
N ASP A 35 6.17 14.73 3.62
CA ASP A 35 5.40 14.21 2.50
C ASP A 35 4.21 13.37 2.93
N LEU A 36 4.07 13.08 4.22
CA LEU A 36 2.91 12.35 4.76
C LEU A 36 1.96 13.25 5.54
N GLN A 37 2.33 14.51 5.76
CA GLN A 37 1.47 15.44 6.50
C GLN A 37 0.20 15.72 5.71
N GLY A 38 -0.94 15.49 6.37
CA GLY A 38 -2.23 15.74 5.75
C GLY A 38 -2.60 14.74 4.67
N VAL A 39 -1.83 13.66 4.52
CA VAL A 39 -2.10 12.64 3.51
C VAL A 39 -2.77 11.45 4.14
N SER A 40 -3.93 11.08 3.60
CA SER A 40 -4.58 9.81 3.98
C SER A 40 -4.03 8.72 3.08
N VAL A 41 -3.36 7.74 3.69
CA VAL A 41 -2.75 6.65 2.95
C VAL A 41 -3.66 5.43 3.02
N THR A 42 -3.96 4.86 1.85
CA THR A 42 -4.72 3.63 1.75
C THR A 42 -3.77 2.47 1.52
N ILE A 43 -3.88 1.43 2.33
CA ILE A 43 -3.16 0.18 2.13
C ILE A 43 -4.14 -0.79 1.47
N SER A 44 -3.94 -1.07 0.20
CA SER A 44 -4.88 -1.87 -0.57
C SER A 44 -4.61 -3.37 -0.45
N GLU A 45 -3.35 -3.74 -0.34
CA GLU A 45 -2.98 -5.15 -0.30
C GLU A 45 -1.63 -5.31 0.38
N VAL A 46 -1.45 -6.43 1.09
CA VAL A 46 -0.14 -6.82 1.63
C VAL A 46 0.10 -8.27 1.23
N ARG A 47 1.22 -8.51 0.58
CA ARG A 47 1.65 -9.85 0.18
C ARG A 47 2.83 -10.28 1.04
N ALA A 48 2.60 -11.27 1.88
CA ALA A 48 3.64 -11.81 2.74
C ALA A 48 4.41 -12.89 1.98
N SER A 49 5.73 -12.96 2.23
CA SER A 49 6.55 -14.04 1.67
C SER A 49 6.23 -15.37 2.36
N PRO A 50 6.58 -16.51 1.73
CA PRO A 50 6.27 -17.82 2.34
C PRO A 50 6.85 -18.00 3.74
N ASP A 51 8.02 -17.42 4.01
CA ASP A 51 8.66 -17.51 5.32
C ASP A 51 8.20 -16.38 6.25
N LEU A 52 7.32 -15.51 5.79
CA LEU A 52 6.79 -14.36 6.53
C LEU A 52 7.86 -13.37 7.00
N LYS A 53 9.00 -13.35 6.34
CA LYS A 53 10.10 -12.44 6.68
C LYS A 53 10.02 -11.12 5.90
N HIS A 54 9.26 -11.11 4.83
CA HIS A 54 9.09 -9.93 3.98
C HIS A 54 7.62 -9.72 3.69
N ALA A 55 7.23 -8.47 3.57
CA ALA A 55 5.87 -8.09 3.19
C ALA A 55 5.93 -6.99 2.16
N LEU A 56 5.26 -7.21 1.05
CA LEU A 56 5.10 -6.23 -0.01
C LEU A 56 3.80 -5.49 0.24
N VAL A 57 3.89 -4.19 0.48
CA VAL A 57 2.75 -3.36 0.91
C VAL A 57 2.37 -2.42 -0.21
N PHE A 58 1.18 -2.62 -0.77
CA PHE A 58 0.65 -1.76 -1.84
C PHE A 58 -0.11 -0.61 -1.22
N ALA A 59 0.33 0.60 -1.53
CA ALA A 59 -0.21 1.79 -0.90
C ALA A 59 -0.41 2.91 -1.91
N ALA A 60 -1.34 3.80 -1.60
CA ALA A 60 -1.60 4.98 -2.41
C ALA A 60 -2.21 6.07 -1.53
N PRO A 61 -1.97 7.36 -1.86
CA PRO A 61 -2.70 8.43 -1.20
C PRO A 61 -4.15 8.42 -1.66
N LEU A 62 -5.05 8.80 -0.77
CA LEU A 62 -6.44 8.94 -1.11
C LEU A 62 -6.61 10.24 -1.91
N GLY A 63 -7.24 10.12 -3.07
CA GLY A 63 -7.42 11.27 -3.95
C GLY A 63 -6.21 11.49 -4.85
N ASP A 64 -6.30 12.50 -5.72
CA ASP A 64 -5.27 12.78 -6.72
C ASP A 64 -4.45 14.03 -6.44
N GLN A 65 -4.56 14.58 -5.23
CA GLN A 65 -3.88 15.82 -4.85
C GLN A 65 -2.42 15.60 -4.45
N HIS A 66 -2.03 14.36 -4.26
CA HIS A 66 -0.69 14.01 -3.77
C HIS A 66 0.05 13.15 -4.77
N ASP A 67 1.36 13.37 -4.85
CA ASP A 67 2.24 12.58 -5.70
C ASP A 67 2.48 11.21 -5.05
N ILE A 68 1.98 10.16 -5.69
CA ILE A 68 2.08 8.81 -5.15
C ILE A 68 3.54 8.39 -4.93
N ASP A 69 4.43 8.78 -5.81
CA ASP A 69 5.84 8.41 -5.68
C ASP A 69 6.48 9.05 -4.46
N LYS A 70 6.12 10.31 -4.15
CA LYS A 70 6.60 10.97 -2.94
C LYS A 70 6.05 10.31 -1.69
N VAL A 71 4.79 9.89 -1.73
CA VAL A 71 4.17 9.19 -0.59
C VAL A 71 4.86 7.86 -0.36
N ILE A 72 5.12 7.09 -1.41
CA ILE A 72 5.81 5.81 -1.29
C ILE A 72 7.23 5.99 -0.77
N ALA A 73 7.93 7.01 -1.26
CA ALA A 73 9.28 7.31 -0.77
C ALA A 73 9.25 7.65 0.72
N ALA A 74 8.25 8.41 1.14
CA ALA A 74 8.10 8.77 2.56
C ALA A 74 7.80 7.55 3.43
N LEU A 75 6.92 6.67 2.96
CA LEU A 75 6.62 5.42 3.69
C LEU A 75 7.87 4.56 3.79
N THR A 76 8.68 4.53 2.74
CA THR A 76 9.94 3.79 2.74
C THR A 76 10.91 4.36 3.77
N ARG A 77 11.00 5.69 3.88
CA ARG A 77 11.82 6.33 4.93
C ARG A 77 11.35 5.96 6.32
N CYS A 78 10.05 5.75 6.50
CA CYS A 78 9.45 5.44 7.79
C CYS A 78 9.27 3.95 8.03
N ALA A 79 9.79 3.10 7.14
CA ALA A 79 9.55 1.66 7.19
C ALA A 79 10.00 1.02 8.51
N SER A 80 11.15 1.43 9.03
CA SER A 80 11.64 0.89 10.31
C SER A 80 10.73 1.26 11.47
N PHE A 81 10.26 2.51 11.49
CA PHE A 81 9.34 2.96 12.52
C PHE A 81 8.02 2.17 12.42
N LEU A 82 7.49 2.05 11.21
CA LEU A 82 6.23 1.34 10.99
C LEU A 82 6.37 -0.14 11.33
N ARG A 83 7.51 -0.74 11.01
CA ARG A 83 7.78 -2.13 11.38
C ARG A 83 7.78 -2.32 12.88
N GLY A 84 8.40 -1.38 13.61
CA GLY A 84 8.42 -1.43 15.07
C GLY A 84 7.02 -1.34 15.66
N ARG A 85 6.20 -0.41 15.16
CA ARG A 85 4.83 -0.27 15.62
C ARG A 85 4.00 -1.49 15.28
N LEU A 86 4.20 -2.04 14.09
CA LEU A 86 3.50 -3.24 13.65
C LEU A 86 3.80 -4.42 14.57
N GLY A 87 5.07 -4.59 14.96
CA GLY A 87 5.46 -5.65 15.87
C GLY A 87 4.76 -5.57 17.21
N LYS A 88 4.63 -4.35 17.75
CA LYS A 88 3.91 -4.13 18.99
C LYS A 88 2.42 -4.40 18.85
N GLU A 89 1.83 -3.90 17.76
CA GLU A 89 0.40 -4.03 17.51
C GLU A 89 -0.01 -5.51 17.37
N MET A 90 0.81 -6.29 16.69
CA MET A 90 0.51 -7.70 16.39
C MET A 90 1.15 -8.68 17.38
N GLU A 91 1.93 -8.19 18.33
CA GLU A 91 2.63 -9.03 19.31
C GLU A 91 3.45 -10.13 18.64
N MET A 92 4.09 -9.79 17.52
CA MET A 92 4.89 -10.76 16.77
C MET A 92 6.30 -10.84 17.32
N LYS A 93 6.81 -12.06 17.42
CA LYS A 93 8.22 -12.27 17.79
C LYS A 93 9.15 -11.72 16.72
N SER A 94 8.78 -11.91 15.46
CA SER A 94 9.57 -11.46 14.34
C SER A 94 8.63 -10.78 13.35
N THR A 95 8.87 -9.50 13.12
CA THR A 95 8.05 -8.71 12.21
C THR A 95 8.67 -8.71 10.82
N PRO A 96 7.89 -8.92 9.77
CA PRO A 96 8.45 -8.92 8.42
C PRO A 96 9.00 -7.55 8.05
N ARG A 97 9.96 -7.54 7.15
CA ARG A 97 10.46 -6.30 6.56
C ARG A 97 9.41 -5.79 5.59
N LEU A 98 9.14 -4.51 5.65
CA LEU A 98 8.12 -3.88 4.83
C LEU A 98 8.75 -3.23 3.61
N LYS A 99 8.20 -3.53 2.43
CA LYS A 99 8.56 -2.83 1.21
C LYS A 99 7.30 -2.19 0.66
N PHE A 100 7.30 -0.87 0.55
CA PHE A 100 6.14 -0.13 0.05
C PHE A 100 6.22 0.02 -1.44
N VAL A 101 5.10 -0.23 -2.10
CA VAL A 101 4.97 -0.19 -3.54
C VAL A 101 3.73 0.63 -3.89
N ALA A 102 3.84 1.45 -4.90
CA ALA A 102 2.71 2.26 -5.36
C ALA A 102 1.62 1.36 -5.93
N ASP A 103 0.41 1.53 -5.43
CA ASP A 103 -0.76 0.89 -6.01
C ASP A 103 -1.37 1.87 -7.00
N ARG A 104 -1.19 1.61 -8.28
CA ARG A 104 -1.68 2.48 -9.35
C ARG A 104 -2.96 1.97 -10.00
N SER A 105 -3.60 0.96 -9.39
CA SER A 105 -4.83 0.42 -9.95
C SER A 105 -5.94 1.46 -10.01
N PHE A 106 -6.01 2.34 -9.02
CA PHE A 106 -7.00 3.43 -9.02
C PHE A 106 -6.73 4.42 -10.12
N ASP A 107 -5.47 4.78 -10.34
CA ASP A 107 -5.10 5.70 -11.40
C ASP A 107 -5.52 5.16 -12.76
N THR A 108 -5.26 3.90 -13.01
CA THR A 108 -5.64 3.27 -14.27
C THR A 108 -7.15 3.30 -14.47
N ALA A 109 -7.90 2.98 -13.42
CA ALA A 109 -9.37 2.98 -13.50
C ALA A 109 -9.90 4.40 -13.74
N GLU A 110 -9.35 5.38 -13.04
CA GLU A 110 -9.73 6.78 -13.21
C GLU A 110 -9.40 7.29 -14.60
N ASP A 111 -8.22 6.95 -15.10
CA ASP A 111 -7.79 7.35 -16.42
C ASP A 111 -8.70 6.77 -17.49
N MET A 112 -9.08 5.51 -17.36
CA MET A 112 -10.01 4.87 -18.28
C MET A 112 -11.38 5.55 -18.24
N ALA A 113 -11.90 5.80 -17.05
CA ALA A 113 -13.18 6.46 -16.88
C ALA A 113 -13.14 7.87 -17.48
N ARG A 114 -12.05 8.58 -17.24
CA ARG A 114 -11.87 9.94 -17.74
C ARG A 114 -11.84 9.97 -19.27
N LEU A 115 -11.13 9.02 -19.86
CA LEU A 115 -11.08 8.89 -21.32
C LEU A 115 -12.45 8.63 -21.91
N LEU A 116 -13.23 7.75 -21.29
CA LEU A 116 -14.55 7.41 -21.77
C LEU A 116 -15.55 8.55 -21.62
N ASP A 117 -15.36 9.41 -20.64
CA ASP A 117 -16.29 10.50 -20.35
C ASP A 117 -15.97 11.80 -21.06
N GLN A 118 -14.77 11.95 -21.59
CA GLN A 118 -14.40 13.19 -22.27
C GLN A 118 -15.08 13.30 -23.63
N PRO A 119 -15.77 14.39 -23.91
CA PRO A 119 -16.45 14.55 -25.20
C PRO A 119 -15.50 14.43 -26.38
N LYS A 120 -14.31 14.95 -26.26
CA LYS A 120 -13.31 14.88 -27.33
C LYS A 120 -12.96 13.44 -27.67
N VAL A 121 -12.78 12.61 -26.64
CA VAL A 121 -12.48 11.20 -26.83
C VAL A 121 -13.67 10.50 -27.45
N LYS A 122 -14.87 10.83 -27.00
CA LYS A 122 -16.09 10.25 -27.55
C LYS A 122 -16.24 10.59 -29.04
N GLN A 123 -15.87 11.80 -29.41
CA GLN A 123 -15.88 12.21 -30.81
C GLN A 123 -14.87 11.43 -31.64
N ASP A 124 -13.67 11.21 -31.07
CA ASP A 124 -12.65 10.43 -31.76
C ASP A 124 -13.03 8.98 -31.90
N LEU A 125 -13.80 8.48 -30.96
CA LEU A 125 -14.27 7.09 -31.00
C LEU A 125 -15.49 6.93 -31.90
N GLY A 126 -16.20 8.00 -32.10
CA GLY A 126 -17.36 8.00 -32.95
C GLY A 126 -17.00 8.24 -34.43
#